data_9f0950c619a11c7ad3e81f3f86deb2ab
#
_entry.id   9f0950c619a11c7ad3e81f3f86deb2ab
#
_cell.length_a   1.000
_cell.length_b   1.000
_cell.length_c   1.000
_cell.angle_alpha   90.00
_cell.angle_beta   90.00
_cell.angle_gamma   90.00
#
_symmetry.space_group_name_H-M   'P 1'
#
loop_
_entity.id
_entity.type
_entity.pdbx_description
1 polymer ?
#
loop_
_entity_poly.entity_id
_entity_poly.type
_entity_poly.pdbx_seq_one_letter_code
_entity_poly.pdbx_strand_id
1 'polypeptide(L)'
;MKYNPSINIEYGIDKDFHYIVTPNAQAVTGELVSNFHSGIHSFSIIGTYGTGKSSYLMALERDLMEGSNYLIQNSTVFGENFGGFECLNILGDYSTLSNLLADKLHSDRSDDTKNIFTALSEYYAKVKKANKFLFIVVDEFGKVLEHAAKNNPERELYFLQKLAEFVNVPSRNIILLTTLHQNFGAYAGKLTDSQRNEWLKVKGRYKELVFSEPVEQLDRKSVV
;
A
#
# COMPACT_ATOMS: atom_id res chain seq x y z
N MET A 1 13.01 -2.66 -27.67
CA MET A 1 12.59 -2.58 -26.26
C MET A 1 11.80 -3.82 -25.90
N LYS A 2 12.21 -4.59 -24.90
CA LYS A 2 11.38 -5.70 -24.39
C LYS A 2 10.29 -5.10 -23.49
N TYR A 3 9.06 -5.21 -23.96
CA TYR A 3 7.89 -4.89 -23.14
C TYR A 3 7.84 -5.88 -21.97
N ASN A 4 7.99 -5.41 -20.74
CA ASN A 4 7.87 -6.25 -19.55
C ASN A 4 6.45 -6.04 -18.99
N PRO A 5 5.49 -6.95 -19.24
CA PRO A 5 4.07 -6.70 -19.02
C PRO A 5 3.62 -6.76 -17.56
N SER A 6 4.47 -7.17 -16.63
CA SER A 6 4.15 -7.18 -15.20
C SER A 6 5.35 -6.81 -14.36
N ILE A 7 5.33 -5.60 -13.85
CA ILE A 7 6.29 -5.16 -12.81
C ILE A 7 5.78 -5.72 -11.48
N ASN A 8 6.60 -6.54 -10.83
CA ASN A 8 6.30 -7.12 -9.53
C ASN A 8 7.18 -6.47 -8.47
N ILE A 9 6.56 -5.83 -7.50
CA ILE A 9 7.21 -5.17 -6.35
C ILE A 9 8.14 -6.12 -5.57
N GLU A 10 7.89 -7.44 -5.58
CA GLU A 10 8.68 -8.40 -4.79
C GLU A 10 10.04 -8.73 -5.38
N TYR A 11 10.25 -8.58 -6.70
CA TYR A 11 11.50 -9.00 -7.36
C TYR A 11 12.63 -7.97 -7.30
N GLY A 12 12.42 -6.89 -6.57
CA GLY A 12 13.40 -5.82 -6.49
C GLY A 12 13.38 -4.90 -7.73
N ILE A 13 14.03 -3.78 -7.58
CA ILE A 13 14.01 -2.72 -8.59
C ILE A 13 15.05 -3.04 -9.66
N ASP A 14 14.63 -3.19 -10.92
CA ASP A 14 15.52 -3.29 -12.06
C ASP A 14 16.40 -2.02 -12.11
N LYS A 15 17.72 -2.18 -12.33
CA LYS A 15 18.67 -1.06 -12.43
C LYS A 15 18.32 -0.09 -13.55
N ASP A 16 17.62 -0.58 -14.57
CA ASP A 16 17.21 0.20 -15.74
C ASP A 16 15.77 0.75 -15.61
N PHE A 17 15.20 0.76 -14.40
CA PHE A 17 13.85 1.31 -14.19
C PHE A 17 13.85 2.82 -14.38
N HIS A 18 13.08 3.28 -15.35
CA HIS A 18 12.80 4.69 -15.57
C HIS A 18 11.31 4.96 -15.41
N TYR A 19 10.97 5.90 -14.53
CA TYR A 19 9.59 6.30 -14.31
C TYR A 19 9.31 7.65 -14.98
N ILE A 20 8.28 7.70 -15.84
CA ILE A 20 7.80 8.95 -16.41
C ILE A 20 6.75 9.52 -15.47
N VAL A 21 7.09 10.61 -14.83
CA VAL A 21 6.20 11.28 -13.87
C VAL A 21 5.06 11.95 -14.63
N THR A 22 3.84 11.58 -14.30
CA THR A 22 2.63 12.15 -14.88
C THR A 22 2.03 13.19 -13.93
N PRO A 23 1.22 14.14 -14.43
CA PRO A 23 0.50 15.07 -13.56
C PRO A 23 -0.40 14.37 -12.54
N ASN A 24 -1.01 13.24 -12.91
CA ASN A 24 -1.83 12.46 -11.99
C ASN A 24 -0.98 11.82 -10.88
N ALA A 25 0.18 11.23 -11.21
CA ALA A 25 1.10 10.69 -10.22
C ALA A 25 1.57 11.75 -9.21
N GLN A 26 1.87 12.96 -9.69
CA GLN A 26 2.23 14.09 -8.81
C GLN A 26 1.05 14.51 -7.92
N ALA A 27 -0.16 14.60 -8.48
CA ALA A 27 -1.36 14.95 -7.71
C ALA A 27 -1.66 13.91 -6.62
N VAL A 28 -1.58 12.63 -6.93
CA VAL A 28 -1.77 11.53 -5.96
C VAL A 28 -0.71 11.59 -4.86
N THR A 29 0.55 11.86 -5.20
CA THR A 29 1.62 12.02 -4.21
C THR A 29 1.37 13.24 -3.32
N GLY A 30 0.97 14.37 -3.89
CA GLY A 30 0.61 15.57 -3.13
C GLY A 30 -0.57 15.33 -2.19
N GLU A 31 -1.59 14.60 -2.64
CA GLU A 31 -2.74 14.24 -1.82
C GLU A 31 -2.34 13.26 -0.69
N LEU A 32 -1.47 12.29 -0.95
CA LEU A 32 -0.92 11.38 0.05
C LEU A 32 -0.21 12.15 1.15
N VAL A 33 0.74 13.02 0.79
CA VAL A 33 1.51 13.84 1.74
C VAL A 33 0.61 14.77 2.55
N SER A 34 -0.33 15.46 1.90
CA SER A 34 -1.26 16.37 2.58
C SER A 34 -2.15 15.65 3.59
N ASN A 35 -2.68 14.48 3.23
CA ASN A 35 -3.50 13.66 4.14
C ASN A 35 -2.67 13.06 5.27
N PHE A 36 -1.41 12.67 5.01
CA PHE A 36 -0.49 12.22 6.05
C PHE A 36 -0.29 13.31 7.13
N HIS A 37 -0.05 14.55 6.73
CA HIS A 37 0.05 15.67 7.66
C HIS A 37 -1.26 15.95 8.42
N SER A 38 -2.39 15.51 7.89
CA SER A 38 -3.69 15.56 8.56
C SER A 38 -3.94 14.36 9.50
N GLY A 39 -2.95 13.49 9.69
CA GLY A 39 -3.00 12.34 10.60
C GLY A 39 -3.58 11.08 9.99
N ILE A 40 -3.70 11.00 8.66
CA ILE A 40 -4.13 9.78 7.96
C ILE A 40 -2.89 9.02 7.51
N HIS A 41 -2.77 7.76 7.96
CA HIS A 41 -1.61 6.92 7.68
C HIS A 41 -1.94 5.65 6.86
N SER A 42 -3.21 5.42 6.51
CA SER A 42 -3.65 4.27 5.72
C SER A 42 -4.37 4.71 4.44
N PHE A 43 -3.85 4.27 3.30
CA PHE A 43 -4.27 4.71 1.98
C PHE A 43 -4.56 3.53 1.06
N SER A 44 -5.54 3.71 0.16
CA SER A 44 -5.83 2.80 -0.95
C SER A 44 -5.75 3.56 -2.27
N ILE A 45 -4.77 3.21 -3.10
CA ILE A 45 -4.59 3.76 -4.44
C ILE A 45 -5.49 2.98 -5.40
N ILE A 46 -6.48 3.64 -5.95
CA ILE A 46 -7.51 3.03 -6.80
C ILE A 46 -7.26 3.40 -8.26
N GLY A 47 -7.21 2.40 -9.12
CA GLY A 47 -7.12 2.61 -10.57
C GLY A 47 -7.30 1.30 -11.31
N THR A 48 -7.82 1.33 -12.51
CA THR A 48 -8.02 0.14 -13.34
C THR A 48 -6.72 -0.61 -13.63
N TYR A 49 -6.81 -1.83 -14.16
CA TYR A 49 -5.64 -2.58 -14.58
C TYR A 49 -4.84 -1.80 -15.65
N GLY A 50 -3.52 -1.90 -15.60
CA GLY A 50 -2.64 -1.26 -16.58
C GLY A 50 -2.43 0.25 -16.41
N THR A 51 -3.02 0.90 -15.41
CA THR A 51 -2.83 2.35 -15.16
C THR A 51 -1.45 2.72 -14.60
N GLY A 52 -0.61 1.74 -14.25
CA GLY A 52 0.75 2.01 -13.76
C GLY A 52 0.87 2.16 -12.24
N LYS A 53 -0.11 1.67 -11.44
CA LYS A 53 -0.06 1.73 -9.97
C LYS A 53 1.21 1.10 -9.38
N SER A 54 1.57 -0.11 -9.82
CA SER A 54 2.79 -0.79 -9.35
C SER A 54 4.05 -0.02 -9.74
N SER A 55 4.09 0.57 -10.95
CA SER A 55 5.20 1.44 -11.37
C SER A 55 5.29 2.72 -10.52
N TYR A 56 4.15 3.29 -10.14
CA TYR A 56 4.07 4.41 -9.21
C TYR A 56 4.61 4.03 -7.82
N LEU A 57 4.21 2.89 -7.28
CA LEU A 57 4.74 2.41 -5.99
C LEU A 57 6.25 2.21 -6.04
N MET A 58 6.79 1.63 -7.12
CA MET A 58 8.23 1.46 -7.29
C MET A 58 8.96 2.81 -7.41
N ALA A 59 8.40 3.78 -8.12
CA ALA A 59 8.98 5.12 -8.22
C ALA A 59 9.00 5.81 -6.83
N LEU A 60 7.92 5.69 -6.08
CA LEU A 60 7.84 6.20 -4.71
C LEU A 60 8.87 5.53 -3.79
N GLU A 61 9.01 4.20 -3.86
CA GLU A 61 10.00 3.46 -3.09
C GLU A 61 11.42 3.90 -3.41
N ARG A 62 11.75 4.10 -4.71
CA ARG A 62 13.06 4.63 -5.11
C ARG A 62 13.34 6.02 -4.57
N ASP A 63 12.35 6.89 -4.61
CA ASP A 63 12.51 8.22 -4.04
C ASP A 63 12.84 8.16 -2.55
N LEU A 64 12.16 7.28 -1.81
CA LEU A 64 12.35 7.11 -0.38
C LEU A 64 13.68 6.42 -0.04
N MET A 65 14.06 5.39 -0.77
CA MET A 65 15.21 4.54 -0.45
C MET A 65 16.51 5.04 -1.08
N GLU A 66 16.44 5.61 -2.29
CA GLU A 66 17.61 5.97 -3.11
C GLU A 66 17.72 7.48 -3.40
N GLY A 67 16.67 8.25 -3.12
CA GLY A 67 16.60 9.68 -3.42
C GLY A 67 16.54 9.97 -4.92
N SER A 68 15.81 9.15 -5.69
CA SER A 68 15.72 9.28 -7.16
C SER A 68 14.96 10.53 -7.63
N ASN A 69 14.17 11.15 -6.75
CA ASN A 69 13.45 12.40 -7.00
C ASN A 69 12.44 12.38 -8.16
N TYR A 70 11.76 11.24 -8.38
CA TYR A 70 10.67 11.15 -9.34
C TYR A 70 9.43 11.93 -8.88
N LEU A 71 8.91 11.57 -7.70
CA LEU A 71 7.66 12.03 -7.13
C LEU A 71 7.88 12.93 -5.90
N ILE A 72 8.91 12.63 -5.13
CA ILE A 72 9.27 13.30 -3.88
C ILE A 72 10.67 13.90 -4.03
N GLN A 73 10.75 15.22 -4.11
CA GLN A 73 12.03 15.93 -4.23
C GLN A 73 12.77 16.05 -2.89
N ASN A 74 12.05 15.97 -1.78
CA ASN A 74 12.62 16.06 -0.45
C ASN A 74 11.94 15.06 0.48
N SER A 75 12.67 14.07 0.95
CA SER A 75 12.17 13.03 1.84
C SER A 75 11.70 13.56 3.21
N THR A 76 12.08 14.79 3.57
CA THR A 76 11.61 15.45 4.80
C THR A 76 10.09 15.76 4.80
N VAL A 77 9.40 15.56 3.66
CA VAL A 77 7.93 15.70 3.60
C VAL A 77 7.18 14.77 4.57
N PHE A 78 7.80 13.68 5.03
CA PHE A 78 7.23 12.78 6.04
C PHE A 78 7.77 13.05 7.46
N GLY A 79 8.68 14.01 7.64
CA GLY A 79 9.28 14.41 8.90
C GLY A 79 10.78 14.66 8.78
N GLU A 80 11.28 15.61 9.56
CA GLU A 80 12.68 16.08 9.45
C GLU A 80 13.71 15.18 10.17
N ASN A 81 13.26 14.22 10.97
CA ASN A 81 14.11 13.55 11.96
C ASN A 81 14.38 12.06 11.64
N PHE A 82 14.23 11.63 10.37
CA PHE A 82 14.51 10.25 10.01
C PHE A 82 15.87 10.11 9.34
N GLY A 83 16.62 9.07 9.72
CA GLY A 83 17.86 8.66 9.06
C GLY A 83 17.63 7.86 7.77
N GLY A 84 16.37 7.64 7.38
CA GLY A 84 15.97 6.92 6.16
C GLY A 84 14.60 6.28 6.26
N PHE A 85 14.32 5.42 5.30
CA PHE A 85 13.04 4.70 5.16
C PHE A 85 13.27 3.20 5.18
N GLU A 86 12.22 2.47 5.46
CA GLU A 86 12.14 1.02 5.37
C GLU A 86 10.83 0.66 4.66
N CYS A 87 10.90 -0.17 3.62
CA CYS A 87 9.74 -0.62 2.87
C CYS A 87 9.48 -2.10 3.15
N LEU A 88 8.28 -2.43 3.62
CA LEU A 88 7.78 -3.80 3.77
C LEU A 88 6.81 -4.08 2.64
N ASN A 89 7.31 -4.69 1.57
CA ASN A 89 6.54 -4.96 0.35
C ASN A 89 5.84 -6.31 0.43
N ILE A 90 4.53 -6.31 0.17
CA ILE A 90 3.64 -7.47 0.16
C ILE A 90 2.92 -7.50 -1.18
N LEU A 91 2.99 -8.63 -1.89
CA LEU A 91 2.16 -8.87 -3.05
C LEU A 91 0.87 -9.56 -2.58
N GLY A 92 -0.26 -8.94 -2.84
CA GLY A 92 -1.57 -9.51 -2.54
C GLY A 92 -1.84 -10.74 -3.39
N ASP A 93 -2.34 -11.77 -2.73
CA ASP A 93 -2.75 -13.03 -3.35
C ASP A 93 -4.10 -13.46 -2.76
N TYR A 94 -4.70 -14.54 -3.31
CA TYR A 94 -5.89 -15.19 -2.76
C TYR A 94 -5.57 -15.87 -1.42
N SER A 95 -5.26 -15.07 -0.43
CA SER A 95 -4.90 -15.46 0.94
C SER A 95 -5.33 -14.37 1.92
N THR A 96 -5.22 -14.65 3.21
CA THR A 96 -5.44 -13.65 4.26
C THR A 96 -4.26 -12.68 4.33
N LEU A 97 -4.52 -11.41 4.61
CA LEU A 97 -3.43 -10.45 4.81
C LEU A 97 -2.55 -10.83 6.01
N SER A 98 -3.14 -11.46 7.03
CA SER A 98 -2.40 -11.95 8.20
C SER A 98 -1.33 -12.98 7.81
N ASN A 99 -1.67 -13.93 6.93
CA ASN A 99 -0.70 -14.92 6.45
C ASN A 99 0.42 -14.29 5.61
N LEU A 100 0.07 -13.36 4.71
CA LEU A 100 1.06 -12.65 3.88
C LEU A 100 2.02 -11.82 4.76
N LEU A 101 1.50 -11.18 5.80
CA LEU A 101 2.33 -10.47 6.78
C LEU A 101 3.20 -11.43 7.59
N ALA A 102 2.67 -12.58 8.04
CA ALA A 102 3.43 -13.57 8.78
C ALA A 102 4.64 -14.05 7.97
N ASP A 103 4.44 -14.35 6.69
CA ASP A 103 5.53 -14.78 5.79
C ASP A 103 6.61 -13.70 5.67
N LYS A 104 6.22 -12.44 5.49
CA LYS A 104 7.17 -11.32 5.37
C LYS A 104 7.91 -11.00 6.67
N LEU A 105 7.26 -11.21 7.80
CA LEU A 105 7.84 -10.98 9.12
C LEU A 105 8.60 -12.21 9.64
N HIS A 106 8.65 -13.30 8.86
CA HIS A 106 9.22 -14.60 9.27
C HIS A 106 8.67 -15.09 10.62
N SER A 107 7.37 -14.87 10.82
CA SER A 107 6.64 -15.33 11.98
C SER A 107 5.75 -16.53 11.64
N ASP A 108 5.37 -17.31 12.65
CA ASP A 108 4.45 -18.42 12.43
C ASP A 108 3.11 -17.92 11.91
N ARG A 109 2.59 -18.59 10.86
CA ARG A 109 1.22 -18.40 10.44
C ARG A 109 0.30 -18.84 11.55
N SER A 110 -0.39 -17.91 12.14
CA SER A 110 -1.29 -18.15 13.26
C SER A 110 -2.68 -17.61 12.93
N ASP A 111 -3.68 -18.35 13.34
CA ASP A 111 -5.06 -17.87 13.34
C ASP A 111 -5.29 -16.78 14.40
N ASP A 112 -4.36 -16.61 15.31
CA ASP A 112 -4.41 -15.56 16.34
C ASP A 112 -3.86 -14.23 15.78
N THR A 113 -4.75 -13.31 15.53
CA THR A 113 -4.45 -11.93 15.13
C THR A 113 -3.41 -11.28 16.06
N LYS A 114 -3.42 -11.61 17.35
CA LYS A 114 -2.51 -11.04 18.34
C LYS A 114 -1.04 -11.38 18.05
N ASN A 115 -0.75 -12.59 17.58
CA ASN A 115 0.62 -13.02 17.28
C ASN A 115 1.20 -12.20 16.13
N ILE A 116 0.41 -11.94 15.10
CA ILE A 116 0.84 -11.13 13.94
C ILE A 116 1.12 -9.68 14.35
N PHE A 117 0.26 -9.09 15.19
CA PHE A 117 0.49 -7.73 15.67
C PHE A 117 1.66 -7.63 16.66
N THR A 118 1.98 -8.70 17.37
CA THR A 118 3.22 -8.78 18.16
C THR A 118 4.44 -8.75 17.25
N ALA A 119 4.49 -9.61 16.22
CA ALA A 119 5.57 -9.63 15.23
C ALA A 119 5.73 -8.29 14.50
N LEU A 120 4.60 -7.68 14.07
CA LEU A 120 4.60 -6.37 13.42
C LEU A 120 5.10 -5.27 14.37
N SER A 121 4.75 -5.33 15.65
CA SER A 121 5.21 -4.38 16.66
C SER A 121 6.72 -4.52 16.93
N GLU A 122 7.24 -5.73 16.97
CA GLU A 122 8.68 -6.01 17.10
C GLU A 122 9.45 -5.54 15.86
N TYR A 123 8.91 -5.79 14.66
CA TYR A 123 9.49 -5.29 13.42
C TYR A 123 9.55 -3.76 13.42
N TYR A 124 8.43 -3.10 13.73
CA TYR A 124 8.39 -1.65 13.85
C TYR A 124 9.36 -1.10 14.91
N ALA A 125 9.49 -1.78 16.04
CA ALA A 125 10.45 -1.36 17.07
C ALA A 125 11.90 -1.38 16.56
N LYS A 126 12.27 -2.36 15.74
CA LYS A 126 13.59 -2.41 15.06
C LYS A 126 13.77 -1.24 14.09
N VAL A 127 12.75 -0.97 13.25
CA VAL A 127 12.75 0.16 12.30
C VAL A 127 12.88 1.49 13.04
N LYS A 128 12.11 1.69 14.10
CA LYS A 128 12.16 2.90 14.93
C LYS A 128 13.53 3.05 15.64
N LYS A 129 14.12 1.96 16.13
CA LYS A 129 15.46 1.97 16.75
C LYS A 129 16.54 2.37 15.73
N ALA A 130 16.37 2.02 14.46
CA ALA A 130 17.24 2.44 13.37
C ALA A 130 16.96 3.88 12.90
N ASN A 131 16.07 4.61 13.56
CA ASN A 131 15.62 5.95 13.20
C ASN A 131 15.03 6.03 11.79
N LYS A 132 14.31 5.02 11.35
CA LYS A 132 13.67 4.95 10.04
C LYS A 132 12.16 5.14 10.11
N PHE A 133 11.59 5.61 8.99
CA PHE A 133 10.15 5.64 8.75
C PHE A 133 9.73 4.36 8.01
N LEU A 134 8.61 3.75 8.38
CA LEU A 134 8.14 2.49 7.79
C LEU A 134 7.04 2.73 6.76
N PHE A 135 7.25 2.24 5.54
CA PHE A 135 6.20 2.07 4.54
C PHE A 135 5.82 0.59 4.44
N ILE A 136 4.56 0.28 4.70
CA ILE A 136 3.97 -1.04 4.45
C ILE A 136 3.21 -0.92 3.13
N VAL A 137 3.63 -1.67 2.12
CA VAL A 137 3.05 -1.62 0.78
C VAL A 137 2.39 -2.94 0.47
N VAL A 138 1.09 -2.92 0.13
CA VAL A 138 0.35 -4.11 -0.31
C VAL A 138 -0.14 -3.88 -1.73
N ASP A 139 0.63 -4.34 -2.70
CA ASP A 139 0.20 -4.30 -4.10
C ASP A 139 -0.81 -5.43 -4.37
N GLU A 140 -1.72 -5.24 -5.33
CA GLU A 140 -2.81 -6.17 -5.64
C GLU A 140 -3.71 -6.53 -4.43
N PHE A 141 -3.90 -5.59 -3.51
CA PHE A 141 -4.72 -5.79 -2.30
C PHE A 141 -6.17 -6.23 -2.60
N GLY A 142 -6.67 -5.95 -3.80
CA GLY A 142 -7.97 -6.42 -4.26
C GLY A 142 -8.16 -7.94 -4.16
N LYS A 143 -7.10 -8.74 -4.41
CA LYS A 143 -7.15 -10.21 -4.26
C LYS A 143 -7.38 -10.64 -2.80
N VAL A 144 -6.76 -9.94 -1.86
CA VAL A 144 -6.98 -10.15 -0.42
C VAL A 144 -8.43 -9.83 -0.05
N LEU A 145 -8.97 -8.70 -0.54
CA LEU A 145 -10.37 -8.32 -0.28
C LEU A 145 -11.37 -9.31 -0.90
N GLU A 146 -11.08 -9.83 -2.10
CA GLU A 146 -11.90 -10.88 -2.72
C GLU A 146 -11.87 -12.19 -1.93
N HIS A 147 -10.71 -12.56 -1.40
CA HIS A 147 -10.57 -13.71 -0.51
C HIS A 147 -11.35 -13.48 0.77
N ALA A 148 -11.21 -12.32 1.41
CA ALA A 148 -11.91 -11.93 2.62
C ALA A 148 -13.43 -12.00 2.46
N ALA A 149 -13.97 -11.48 1.35
CA ALA A 149 -15.41 -11.49 1.07
C ALA A 149 -15.98 -12.91 0.88
N LYS A 150 -15.16 -13.91 0.52
CA LYS A 150 -15.57 -15.29 0.28
C LYS A 150 -15.31 -16.22 1.47
N ASN A 151 -14.30 -15.90 2.28
CA ASN A 151 -13.78 -16.81 3.31
C ASN A 151 -13.70 -16.05 4.64
N ASN A 152 -14.65 -16.30 5.54
CA ASN A 152 -14.70 -15.71 6.88
C ASN A 152 -14.53 -14.17 6.90
N PRO A 153 -15.45 -13.41 6.27
CA PRO A 153 -15.33 -11.96 6.12
C PRO A 153 -15.22 -11.22 7.46
N GLU A 154 -15.85 -11.69 8.51
CA GLU A 154 -15.82 -11.04 9.82
C GLU A 154 -14.43 -11.03 10.43
N ARG A 155 -13.70 -12.14 10.36
CA ARG A 155 -12.34 -12.26 10.84
C ARG A 155 -11.38 -11.38 10.04
N GLU A 156 -11.48 -11.45 8.71
CA GLU A 156 -10.63 -10.66 7.83
C GLU A 156 -10.86 -9.16 8.00
N LEU A 157 -12.12 -8.74 8.12
CA LEU A 157 -12.47 -7.35 8.40
C LEU A 157 -11.92 -6.87 9.74
N TYR A 158 -12.01 -7.71 10.77
CA TYR A 158 -11.44 -7.39 12.08
C TYR A 158 -9.92 -7.18 11.97
N PHE A 159 -9.22 -8.05 11.23
CA PHE A 159 -7.78 -7.89 11.01
C PHE A 159 -7.44 -6.59 10.27
N LEU A 160 -8.13 -6.29 9.17
CA LEU A 160 -7.93 -5.06 8.40
C LEU A 160 -8.22 -3.81 9.22
N GLN A 161 -9.27 -3.84 10.05
CA GLN A 161 -9.57 -2.77 10.99
C GLN A 161 -8.41 -2.57 11.97
N LYS A 162 -7.93 -3.64 12.59
CA LYS A 162 -6.82 -3.59 13.55
C LYS A 162 -5.53 -3.10 12.92
N LEU A 163 -5.25 -3.47 11.67
CA LEU A 163 -4.09 -2.96 10.94
C LEU A 163 -4.19 -1.45 10.71
N ALA A 164 -5.36 -0.97 10.26
CA ALA A 164 -5.57 0.46 10.11
C ALA A 164 -5.45 1.21 11.45
N GLU A 165 -6.00 0.67 12.54
CA GLU A 165 -5.83 1.23 13.88
C GLU A 165 -4.36 1.23 14.31
N PHE A 166 -3.61 0.19 13.98
CA PHE A 166 -2.19 0.10 14.30
C PHE A 166 -1.37 1.18 13.59
N VAL A 167 -1.61 1.42 12.30
CA VAL A 167 -0.83 2.41 11.54
C VAL A 167 -1.27 3.86 11.81
N ASN A 168 -2.57 4.10 12.04
CA ASN A 168 -3.11 5.45 12.27
C ASN A 168 -2.86 6.01 13.69
N VAL A 169 -1.93 5.42 14.44
CA VAL A 169 -1.49 5.99 15.73
C VAL A 169 -0.58 7.19 15.45
N PRO A 170 -0.91 8.43 15.87
CA PRO A 170 -0.16 9.63 15.49
C PRO A 170 1.33 9.62 15.88
N SER A 171 1.70 8.86 16.90
CA SER A 171 3.10 8.73 17.35
C SER A 171 3.90 7.69 16.57
N ARG A 172 3.30 7.01 15.60
CA ARG A 172 3.96 6.02 14.76
C ARG A 172 4.34 6.60 13.41
N ASN A 173 5.59 6.40 13.05
CA ASN A 173 6.15 6.78 11.76
C ASN A 173 5.92 5.63 10.76
N ILE A 174 4.66 5.39 10.44
CA ILE A 174 4.22 4.31 9.53
C ILE A 174 3.21 4.87 8.55
N ILE A 175 3.33 4.47 7.29
CA ILE A 175 2.28 4.59 6.27
C ILE A 175 1.96 3.20 5.74
N LEU A 176 0.68 2.91 5.57
CA LEU A 176 0.16 1.75 4.85
C LEU A 176 -0.39 2.21 3.50
N LEU A 177 0.19 1.69 2.41
CA LEU A 177 -0.26 1.89 1.04
C LEU A 177 -0.80 0.58 0.49
N THR A 178 -2.00 0.60 -0.04
CA THR A 178 -2.59 -0.56 -0.73
C THR A 178 -2.99 -0.18 -2.15
N THR A 179 -3.01 -1.13 -3.10
CA THR A 179 -3.54 -0.87 -4.44
C THR A 179 -4.81 -1.67 -4.70
N LEU A 180 -5.76 -1.03 -5.38
CA LEU A 180 -7.05 -1.61 -5.75
C LEU A 180 -7.36 -1.32 -7.23
N HIS A 181 -8.12 -2.23 -7.86
CA HIS A 181 -8.60 -2.05 -9.24
C HIS A 181 -9.94 -1.32 -9.29
N GLN A 182 -10.67 -1.35 -8.20
CA GLN A 182 -11.97 -0.71 -8.00
C GLN A 182 -12.06 -0.21 -6.56
N ASN A 183 -13.06 0.63 -6.26
CA ASN A 183 -13.22 1.15 -4.91
C ASN A 183 -13.43 0.01 -3.89
N PHE A 184 -13.02 0.23 -2.66
CA PHE A 184 -13.07 -0.76 -1.57
C PHE A 184 -14.48 -1.34 -1.38
N GLY A 185 -15.52 -0.53 -1.54
CA GLY A 185 -16.91 -0.95 -1.39
C GLY A 185 -17.38 -1.96 -2.44
N ALA A 186 -16.79 -1.95 -3.64
CA ALA A 186 -17.19 -2.85 -4.72
C ALA A 186 -16.90 -4.33 -4.40
N TYR A 187 -15.94 -4.61 -3.54
CA TYR A 187 -15.63 -5.98 -3.09
C TYR A 187 -16.68 -6.56 -2.15
N ALA A 188 -17.56 -5.72 -1.59
CA ALA A 188 -18.63 -6.14 -0.67
C ALA A 188 -19.90 -6.70 -1.35
N GLY A 189 -19.92 -6.85 -2.68
CA GLY A 189 -21.14 -7.15 -3.44
C GLY A 189 -21.86 -8.45 -3.09
N LYS A 190 -21.14 -9.43 -2.52
CA LYS A 190 -21.72 -10.74 -2.12
C LYS A 190 -21.95 -10.89 -0.61
N LEU A 191 -21.69 -9.87 0.16
CA LEU A 191 -21.84 -9.88 1.61
C LEU A 191 -23.29 -9.64 2.02
N THR A 192 -23.68 -10.17 3.19
CA THR A 192 -24.94 -9.83 3.86
C THR A 192 -24.95 -8.34 4.25
N ASP A 193 -26.13 -7.79 4.52
CA ASP A 193 -26.23 -6.37 4.90
C ASP A 193 -25.45 -6.04 6.17
N SER A 194 -25.44 -6.94 7.16
CA SER A 194 -24.64 -6.78 8.38
C SER A 194 -23.13 -6.75 8.07
N GLN A 195 -22.64 -7.71 7.29
CA GLN A 195 -21.23 -7.77 6.87
C GLN A 195 -20.84 -6.56 6.00
N ARG A 196 -21.75 -6.11 5.14
CA ARG A 196 -21.52 -4.91 4.31
C ARG A 196 -21.38 -3.65 5.16
N ASN A 197 -22.15 -3.52 6.23
CA ASN A 197 -22.02 -2.39 7.15
C ASN A 197 -20.65 -2.40 7.86
N GLU A 198 -20.18 -3.56 8.32
CA GLU A 198 -18.82 -3.68 8.89
C GLU A 198 -17.73 -3.38 7.84
N TRP A 199 -17.90 -3.84 6.60
CA TRP A 199 -17.01 -3.54 5.47
C TRP A 199 -16.89 -2.03 5.23
N LEU A 200 -17.99 -1.29 5.26
CA LEU A 200 -17.98 0.16 5.09
C LEU A 200 -17.29 0.88 6.25
N LYS A 201 -17.37 0.36 7.48
CA LYS A 201 -16.61 0.90 8.61
C LYS A 201 -15.11 0.73 8.42
N VAL A 202 -14.68 -0.45 7.94
CA VAL A 202 -13.26 -0.69 7.62
C VAL A 202 -12.82 0.20 6.47
N LYS A 203 -13.61 0.31 5.38
CA LYS A 203 -13.35 1.24 4.29
C LYS A 203 -13.08 2.66 4.78
N GLY A 204 -13.88 3.15 5.73
CA GLY A 204 -13.73 4.50 6.29
C GLY A 204 -12.39 4.77 6.99
N ARG A 205 -11.59 3.75 7.27
CA ARG A 205 -10.25 3.89 7.84
C ARG A 205 -9.15 4.03 6.80
N TYR A 206 -9.45 3.74 5.53
CA TYR A 206 -8.52 3.83 4.41
C TYR A 206 -8.89 5.03 3.54
N LYS A 207 -7.99 5.98 3.38
CA LYS A 207 -8.17 7.10 2.45
C LYS A 207 -7.99 6.61 1.02
N GLU A 208 -9.02 6.71 0.22
CA GLU A 208 -8.97 6.36 -1.19
C GLU A 208 -8.30 7.50 -1.99
N LEU A 209 -7.29 7.16 -2.78
CA LEU A 209 -6.59 8.05 -3.72
C LEU A 209 -6.82 7.51 -5.14
N VAL A 210 -7.38 8.32 -6.02
CA VAL A 210 -7.73 7.89 -7.38
C VAL A 210 -6.55 8.07 -8.31
N PHE A 211 -6.06 6.95 -8.84
CA PHE A 211 -4.97 6.91 -9.82
C PHE A 211 -5.54 6.60 -11.21
N SER A 212 -5.75 7.64 -12.00
CA SER A 212 -6.30 7.53 -13.36
C SER A 212 -5.39 8.22 -14.37
N GLU A 213 -4.74 7.43 -15.21
CA GLU A 213 -3.97 7.95 -16.32
C GLU A 213 -4.86 8.03 -17.57
N PRO A 214 -4.95 9.19 -18.26
CA PRO A 214 -5.62 9.29 -19.53
C PRO A 214 -4.99 8.33 -20.55
N VAL A 215 -5.81 7.58 -21.29
CA VAL A 215 -5.36 6.60 -22.29
C VAL A 215 -4.44 7.25 -23.35
N GLU A 216 -4.66 8.51 -23.66
CA GLU A 216 -3.85 9.29 -24.61
C GLU A 216 -2.39 9.50 -24.17
N GLN A 217 -2.10 9.39 -22.88
CA GLN A 217 -0.72 9.49 -22.36
C GLN A 217 0.01 8.15 -22.38
N LEU A 218 -0.73 7.04 -22.42
CA LEU A 218 -0.16 5.69 -22.51
C LEU A 218 0.36 5.43 -23.94
N ASP A 219 -0.32 5.94 -24.98
CA ASP A 219 0.10 5.78 -26.37
C ASP A 219 1.34 6.61 -26.74
N ARG A 220 1.59 7.75 -26.09
CA ARG A 220 2.81 8.54 -26.30
C ARG A 220 4.07 7.88 -25.74
N LYS A 221 3.94 6.88 -24.86
CA LYS A 221 5.08 6.11 -24.30
C LYS A 221 5.60 5.04 -25.26
N SER A 222 4.89 4.73 -26.35
CA SER A 222 5.29 3.75 -27.37
C SER A 222 6.00 4.31 -28.60
N VAL A 223 6.23 5.63 -28.65
CA VAL A 223 6.84 6.30 -29.81
C VAL A 223 7.98 7.23 -29.35
N VAL A 224 9.03 6.64 -28.79
CA VAL A 224 10.40 7.23 -28.75
C VAL A 224 11.42 6.11 -28.76
#